data_d59adeadba340c102d0e977abfe2d536
#
_entry.id   d59adeadba340c102d0e977abfe2d536
#
_cell.length_a   1.000
_cell.length_b   1.000
_cell.length_c   1.000
_cell.angle_alpha   90.00
_cell.angle_beta   90.00
_cell.angle_gamma   90.00
#
_symmetry.space_group_name_H-M   'P 1'
#
loop_
_entity.id
_entity.type
_entity.pdbx_description
1 polymer ?
#
loop_
_entity_poly.entity_id
_entity_poly.type
_entity_poly.pdbx_seq_one_letter_code
_entity_poly.pdbx_strand_id
1 'polypeptide(L)'
;MSEHTTIRLNDQFRWPQGHRVAIIFNIAFEAWSQGQAPGIGPMGNVLKPGFFDTNAHSWASFGANRGIQRLLDFADRRGIKTSVMVNGVLGELAPHMVKAIHDRGHEIVNHSWGMDVIPVYFDEAGEVANIEKNHQLLTSVSGVEPCGWISPRGTGSPISPRLLAKRGYLHHGDCNDDDRPYIQEFDGHPIVCIPLTMDVNDLPTTVRYGNAPRHMLESFEDTLSAMIERENCPLMLDVTAHTHVFGRPSGAWVFDEIMARVQQRTDVWVATRQEMARYVLEQVKLHPEWVQSDAN
;
A
#
# COMPACT_ATOMS: atom_id res chain seq x y z
N MET A 1 -4.55 23.73 -8.82
CA MET A 1 -3.98 22.38 -9.08
C MET A 1 -2.66 22.61 -9.77
N SER A 2 -1.59 21.94 -9.39
CA SER A 2 -0.31 22.04 -10.10
C SER A 2 -0.47 21.40 -11.47
N GLU A 3 -0.01 22.09 -12.52
CA GLU A 3 0.03 21.51 -13.87
C GLU A 3 0.92 20.25 -13.84
N HIS A 4 0.43 19.16 -14.36
CA HIS A 4 1.17 17.91 -14.52
C HIS A 4 0.69 17.19 -15.77
N THR A 5 1.54 16.33 -16.29
CA THR A 5 1.18 15.42 -17.38
C THR A 5 0.85 14.05 -16.79
N THR A 6 -0.31 13.50 -17.16
CA THR A 6 -0.65 12.11 -16.83
C THR A 6 -0.37 11.22 -18.05
N ILE A 7 0.42 10.17 -17.84
CA ILE A 7 0.80 9.19 -18.86
C ILE A 7 0.17 7.86 -18.46
N ARG A 8 -0.83 7.40 -19.23
CA ARG A 8 -1.53 6.13 -18.96
C ARG A 8 -1.01 5.02 -19.86
N LEU A 9 -0.95 3.81 -19.32
CA LEU A 9 -0.63 2.62 -20.09
C LEU A 9 -1.81 2.27 -21.02
N ASN A 10 -1.51 1.93 -22.27
CA ASN A 10 -2.52 1.47 -23.22
C ASN A 10 -2.57 -0.07 -23.28
N ASP A 11 -3.42 -0.64 -24.15
CA ASP A 11 -3.64 -2.08 -24.24
C ASP A 11 -2.48 -2.84 -24.91
N GLN A 12 -1.48 -2.14 -25.43
CA GLN A 12 -0.24 -2.74 -25.95
C GLN A 12 0.78 -3.03 -24.86
N PHE A 13 0.64 -2.39 -23.68
CA PHE A 13 1.53 -2.64 -22.52
C PHE A 13 1.56 -4.13 -22.17
N ARG A 14 2.69 -4.62 -21.68
CA ARG A 14 2.84 -6.02 -21.26
C ARG A 14 3.60 -6.11 -19.95
N TRP A 15 3.09 -6.94 -19.04
CA TRP A 15 3.85 -7.34 -17.85
C TRP A 15 5.00 -8.28 -18.23
N PRO A 16 6.00 -8.49 -17.31
CA PRO A 16 7.12 -9.42 -17.58
C PRO A 16 6.61 -10.77 -18.10
N GLN A 17 7.31 -11.35 -19.06
CA GLN A 17 6.99 -12.64 -19.67
C GLN A 17 5.58 -12.72 -20.30
N GLY A 18 4.91 -11.61 -20.49
CA GLY A 18 3.55 -11.58 -21.06
C GLY A 18 2.44 -11.98 -20.08
N HIS A 19 2.70 -11.91 -18.78
CA HIS A 19 1.66 -12.15 -17.77
C HIS A 19 0.46 -11.23 -17.94
N ARG A 20 -0.72 -11.74 -17.62
CA ARG A 20 -2.00 -11.05 -17.77
C ARG A 20 -2.29 -10.10 -16.60
N VAL A 21 -1.94 -10.52 -15.40
CA VAL A 21 -2.19 -9.75 -14.18
C VAL A 21 -0.90 -9.66 -13.37
N ALA A 22 -0.60 -8.45 -12.88
CA ALA A 22 0.41 -8.25 -11.85
C ALA A 22 -0.28 -8.24 -10.48
N ILE A 23 0.28 -8.93 -9.49
CA ILE A 23 -0.27 -8.99 -8.14
C ILE A 23 0.73 -8.40 -7.15
N ILE A 24 0.24 -7.47 -6.33
CA ILE A 24 0.99 -6.90 -5.21
C ILE A 24 0.38 -7.40 -3.90
N PHE A 25 1.21 -7.86 -2.98
CA PHE A 25 0.80 -8.12 -1.61
C PHE A 25 1.27 -6.99 -0.71
N ASN A 26 0.32 -6.32 -0.05
CA ASN A 26 0.62 -5.28 0.92
C ASN A 26 0.34 -5.74 2.34
N ILE A 27 1.16 -5.25 3.26
CA ILE A 27 0.91 -5.35 4.70
C ILE A 27 0.83 -3.91 5.24
N ALA A 28 -0.33 -3.52 5.76
CA ALA A 28 -0.48 -2.24 6.44
C ALA A 28 -0.06 -2.38 7.90
N PHE A 29 1.14 -1.89 8.20
CA PHE A 29 1.70 -1.83 9.55
C PHE A 29 1.45 -0.45 10.13
N GLU A 30 0.32 -0.32 10.82
CA GLU A 30 -0.26 0.94 11.23
C GLU A 30 -0.17 1.16 12.74
N ALA A 31 0.01 2.44 13.10
CA ALA A 31 -0.07 2.95 14.47
C ALA A 31 -0.59 4.39 14.48
N TRP A 32 -0.96 4.86 15.65
CA TRP A 32 -1.42 6.21 15.92
C TRP A 32 -0.39 6.98 16.74
N SER A 33 -0.38 8.30 16.63
CA SER A 33 0.46 9.17 17.44
C SER A 33 0.23 8.93 18.94
N GLN A 34 1.21 9.27 19.76
CA GLN A 34 1.08 9.12 21.22
C GLN A 34 -0.17 9.87 21.73
N GLY A 35 -0.98 9.21 22.53
CA GLY A 35 -2.23 9.77 23.05
C GLY A 35 -3.40 9.75 22.08
N GLN A 36 -3.22 9.19 20.87
CA GLN A 36 -4.28 8.96 19.90
C GLN A 36 -4.70 7.51 19.87
N ALA A 37 -5.91 7.25 19.40
CA ALA A 37 -6.47 5.92 19.21
C ALA A 37 -7.28 5.88 17.92
N PRO A 38 -7.47 4.70 17.29
CA PRO A 38 -8.33 4.57 16.13
C PRO A 38 -9.73 5.13 16.37
N GLY A 39 -10.27 5.83 15.38
CA GLY A 39 -11.68 6.23 15.38
C GLY A 39 -12.65 5.07 15.09
N ILE A 40 -12.13 3.89 14.79
CA ILE A 40 -12.87 2.65 14.61
C ILE A 40 -12.19 1.59 15.47
N GLY A 41 -12.97 0.85 16.22
CA GLY A 41 -12.49 -0.26 17.04
C GLY A 41 -13.49 -1.42 17.02
N PRO A 42 -13.19 -2.52 17.71
CA PRO A 42 -14.07 -3.70 17.72
C PRO A 42 -15.45 -3.44 18.30
N MET A 43 -15.62 -2.35 19.06
CA MET A 43 -16.92 -1.95 19.62
C MET A 43 -17.80 -1.14 18.64
N GLY A 44 -17.25 -0.71 17.50
CA GLY A 44 -17.98 -0.09 16.39
C GLY A 44 -18.43 1.36 16.59
N ASN A 45 -18.37 1.92 17.80
CA ASN A 45 -18.77 3.29 18.09
C ASN A 45 -17.63 4.11 18.70
N VAL A 46 -17.60 5.38 18.36
CA VAL A 46 -16.58 6.31 18.85
C VAL A 46 -16.99 6.83 20.24
N LEU A 47 -16.03 6.99 21.16
CA LEU A 47 -16.25 7.64 22.43
C LEU A 47 -16.54 9.14 22.24
N LYS A 48 -17.10 9.76 23.29
CA LYS A 48 -17.23 11.23 23.32
C LYS A 48 -15.87 11.91 23.14
N PRO A 49 -15.81 13.05 22.46
CA PRO A 49 -14.57 13.81 22.33
C PRO A 49 -13.90 14.10 23.67
N GLY A 50 -12.57 14.05 23.71
CA GLY A 50 -11.77 14.30 24.91
C GLY A 50 -11.48 13.07 25.79
N PHE A 51 -11.97 11.88 25.40
CA PHE A 51 -11.65 10.63 26.10
C PHE A 51 -10.78 9.73 25.22
N PHE A 52 -9.74 9.15 25.84
CA PHE A 52 -8.87 8.18 25.15
C PHE A 52 -9.53 6.79 25.12
N ASP A 53 -9.68 6.24 23.93
CA ASP A 53 -10.26 4.90 23.73
C ASP A 53 -9.20 3.83 23.95
N THR A 54 -9.12 3.31 25.17
CA THR A 54 -8.20 2.24 25.54
C THR A 54 -8.50 0.91 24.84
N ASN A 55 -9.77 0.65 24.48
CA ASN A 55 -10.16 -0.56 23.75
C ASN A 55 -9.67 -0.51 22.30
N ALA A 56 -9.95 0.59 21.59
CA ALA A 56 -9.49 0.80 20.23
C ALA A 56 -7.95 0.83 20.15
N HIS A 57 -7.29 1.51 21.09
CA HIS A 57 -5.83 1.53 21.18
C HIS A 57 -5.24 0.11 21.38
N SER A 58 -5.77 -0.66 22.33
CA SER A 58 -5.34 -2.04 22.58
C SER A 58 -5.59 -2.94 21.37
N TRP A 59 -6.71 -2.75 20.66
CA TRP A 59 -7.02 -3.49 19.44
C TRP A 59 -6.00 -3.21 18.34
N ALA A 60 -5.65 -1.94 18.11
CA ALA A 60 -4.67 -1.53 17.10
C ALA A 60 -3.24 -1.99 17.46
N SER A 61 -2.86 -1.92 18.75
CA SER A 61 -1.53 -2.34 19.23
C SER A 61 -1.23 -3.82 18.98
N PHE A 62 -2.25 -4.64 18.72
CA PHE A 62 -2.07 -6.03 18.28
C PHE A 62 -1.21 -6.12 17.02
N GLY A 63 -1.30 -5.13 16.13
CA GLY A 63 -0.51 -5.05 14.91
C GLY A 63 0.99 -5.15 15.20
N ALA A 64 1.50 -4.28 16.06
CA ALA A 64 2.92 -4.25 16.44
C ALA A 64 3.31 -5.44 17.35
N ASN A 65 2.40 -5.85 18.23
CA ASN A 65 2.70 -6.91 19.19
C ASN A 65 2.75 -8.32 18.58
N ARG A 66 1.92 -8.59 17.56
CA ARG A 66 1.77 -9.95 17.00
C ARG A 66 1.53 -9.99 15.50
N GLY A 67 0.74 -9.02 14.98
CA GLY A 67 0.20 -9.09 13.63
C GLY A 67 1.27 -9.02 12.56
N ILE A 68 2.18 -8.05 12.67
CA ILE A 68 3.26 -7.86 11.69
C ILE A 68 4.13 -9.11 11.57
N GLN A 69 4.59 -9.67 12.68
CA GLN A 69 5.43 -10.87 12.68
C GLN A 69 4.73 -12.02 11.97
N ARG A 70 3.45 -12.26 12.27
CA ARG A 70 2.67 -13.37 11.67
C ARG A 70 2.53 -13.21 10.16
N LEU A 71 2.18 -12.02 9.67
CA LEU A 71 2.00 -11.80 8.23
C LEU A 71 3.32 -11.91 7.47
N LEU A 72 4.42 -11.39 8.03
CA LEU A 72 5.75 -11.55 7.45
C LEU A 72 6.19 -13.03 7.43
N ASP A 73 5.91 -13.79 8.51
CA ASP A 73 6.24 -15.22 8.57
C ASP A 73 5.47 -16.04 7.52
N PHE A 74 4.24 -15.62 7.19
CA PHE A 74 3.47 -16.25 6.11
C PHE A 74 4.06 -15.92 4.75
N ALA A 75 4.36 -14.65 4.50
CA ALA A 75 4.96 -14.21 3.24
C ALA A 75 6.32 -14.91 2.98
N ASP A 76 7.17 -15.00 4.01
CA ASP A 76 8.47 -15.69 3.90
C ASP A 76 8.33 -17.19 3.62
N ARG A 77 7.39 -17.88 4.30
CA ARG A 77 7.12 -19.30 4.02
C ARG A 77 6.65 -19.53 2.59
N ARG A 78 5.98 -18.54 2.01
CA ARG A 78 5.54 -18.55 0.60
C ARG A 78 6.63 -18.03 -0.35
N GLY A 79 7.75 -17.54 0.13
CA GLY A 79 8.79 -16.93 -0.71
C GLY A 79 8.29 -15.67 -1.45
N ILE A 80 7.23 -15.03 -0.95
CA ILE A 80 6.63 -13.82 -1.53
C ILE A 80 7.18 -12.59 -0.82
N LYS A 81 7.66 -11.60 -1.59
CA LYS A 81 8.00 -10.29 -1.05
C LYS A 81 6.78 -9.38 -1.09
N THR A 82 6.59 -8.65 0.00
CA THR A 82 5.45 -7.75 0.19
C THR A 82 5.90 -6.30 0.27
N SER A 83 5.01 -5.37 -0.05
CA SER A 83 5.18 -3.95 0.24
C SER A 83 4.53 -3.64 1.58
N VAL A 84 5.33 -3.21 2.56
CA VAL A 84 4.84 -2.95 3.92
C VAL A 84 4.68 -1.45 4.11
N MET A 85 3.45 -0.99 4.26
CA MET A 85 3.11 0.40 4.59
C MET A 85 3.42 0.63 6.07
N VAL A 86 4.35 1.52 6.38
CA VAL A 86 4.87 1.73 7.75
C VAL A 86 4.65 3.17 8.18
N ASN A 87 3.84 3.40 9.22
CA ASN A 87 3.79 4.72 9.85
C ASN A 87 5.11 5.06 10.55
N GLY A 88 5.56 6.31 10.43
CA GLY A 88 6.83 6.76 11.00
C GLY A 88 6.92 6.55 12.51
N VAL A 89 5.82 6.71 13.25
CA VAL A 89 5.77 6.47 14.70
C VAL A 89 6.19 5.05 15.10
N LEU A 90 6.07 4.08 14.21
CA LEU A 90 6.55 2.71 14.44
C LEU A 90 8.08 2.61 14.47
N GLY A 91 8.79 3.56 13.86
CA GLY A 91 10.22 3.70 14.03
C GLY A 91 10.62 4.00 15.49
N GLU A 92 9.73 4.60 16.27
CA GLU A 92 9.91 4.81 17.72
C GLU A 92 9.32 3.65 18.54
N LEU A 93 8.11 3.18 18.22
CA LEU A 93 7.38 2.19 19.00
C LEU A 93 7.88 0.74 18.80
N ALA A 94 8.30 0.39 17.59
CA ALA A 94 8.69 -0.97 17.22
C ALA A 94 9.87 -1.00 16.24
N PRO A 95 11.01 -0.30 16.53
CA PRO A 95 12.12 -0.16 15.58
C PRO A 95 12.67 -1.49 15.10
N HIS A 96 12.71 -2.50 15.96
CA HIS A 96 13.17 -3.84 15.60
C HIS A 96 12.29 -4.50 14.53
N MET A 97 10.98 -4.24 14.53
CA MET A 97 10.08 -4.77 13.50
C MET A 97 10.22 -4.01 12.19
N VAL A 98 10.40 -2.68 12.25
CA VAL A 98 10.68 -1.87 11.04
C VAL A 98 11.97 -2.34 10.37
N LYS A 99 13.02 -2.57 11.15
CA LYS A 99 14.28 -3.13 10.63
C LYS A 99 14.08 -4.54 10.05
N ALA A 100 13.33 -5.41 10.74
CA ALA A 100 13.09 -6.78 10.31
C ALA A 100 12.37 -6.86 8.96
N ILE A 101 11.51 -5.89 8.61
CA ILE A 101 10.86 -5.80 7.29
C ILE A 101 11.92 -5.77 6.19
N HIS A 102 12.88 -4.85 6.29
CA HIS A 102 13.97 -4.72 5.32
C HIS A 102 14.92 -5.92 5.33
N ASP A 103 15.36 -6.37 6.51
CA ASP A 103 16.31 -7.48 6.67
C ASP A 103 15.77 -8.78 6.04
N ARG A 104 14.44 -8.94 6.01
CA ARG A 104 13.73 -10.07 5.38
C ARG A 104 13.47 -9.86 3.89
N GLY A 105 13.89 -8.70 3.33
CA GLY A 105 13.79 -8.37 1.91
C GLY A 105 12.42 -7.91 1.45
N HIS A 106 11.56 -7.45 2.36
CA HIS A 106 10.30 -6.77 2.03
C HIS A 106 10.54 -5.28 1.79
N GLU A 107 9.68 -4.66 0.99
CA GLU A 107 9.71 -3.22 0.73
C GLU A 107 9.13 -2.45 1.92
N ILE A 108 9.74 -1.32 2.28
CA ILE A 108 9.16 -0.32 3.20
C ILE A 108 8.53 0.80 2.38
N VAL A 109 7.22 0.98 2.54
CA VAL A 109 6.45 2.09 1.98
C VAL A 109 6.12 3.06 3.10
N ASN A 110 6.50 4.33 2.96
CA ASN A 110 6.22 5.37 3.95
C ASN A 110 4.72 5.63 4.04
N HIS A 111 4.17 5.60 5.26
CA HIS A 111 2.74 5.74 5.51
C HIS A 111 2.39 6.94 6.43
N SER A 112 3.08 8.08 6.23
CA SER A 112 2.97 9.25 7.10
C SER A 112 3.39 8.94 8.55
N TRP A 113 3.26 9.92 9.46
CA TRP A 113 3.69 9.75 10.84
C TRP A 113 2.84 8.71 11.59
N GLY A 114 1.52 8.84 11.51
CA GLY A 114 0.54 7.95 12.13
C GLY A 114 -0.77 8.03 11.40
N MET A 115 -1.70 7.13 11.69
CA MET A 115 -3.00 7.07 11.03
C MET A 115 -3.90 8.29 11.31
N ASP A 116 -3.59 9.05 12.33
CA ASP A 116 -4.20 10.33 12.70
C ASP A 116 -3.56 11.54 11.99
N VAL A 117 -2.43 11.35 11.29
CA VAL A 117 -1.65 12.40 10.61
C VAL A 117 -1.87 12.33 9.10
N ILE A 118 -2.97 12.93 8.65
CA ILE A 118 -3.44 12.87 7.26
C ILE A 118 -2.95 14.09 6.48
N PRO A 119 -2.21 13.92 5.36
CA PRO A 119 -1.60 15.01 4.61
C PRO A 119 -2.54 16.14 4.20
N VAL A 120 -3.79 15.82 3.84
CA VAL A 120 -4.78 16.84 3.43
C VAL A 120 -5.08 17.91 4.49
N TYR A 121 -4.69 17.70 5.74
CA TYR A 121 -4.88 18.68 6.82
C TYR A 121 -3.71 19.66 6.97
N PHE A 122 -2.64 19.50 6.22
CA PHE A 122 -1.47 20.36 6.27
C PHE A 122 -1.50 21.44 5.19
N ASP A 123 -0.79 22.51 5.44
CA ASP A 123 -0.26 23.38 4.40
C ASP A 123 0.99 22.71 3.74
N GLU A 124 1.48 23.32 2.68
CA GLU A 124 2.64 22.75 1.94
C GLU A 124 3.87 22.56 2.84
N ALA A 125 4.16 23.51 3.72
CA ALA A 125 5.34 23.44 4.60
C ALA A 125 5.17 22.32 5.64
N GLY A 126 3.98 22.15 6.19
CA GLY A 126 3.65 21.07 7.13
C GLY A 126 3.72 19.70 6.48
N GLU A 127 3.24 19.56 5.23
CA GLU A 127 3.30 18.31 4.51
C GLU A 127 4.76 17.92 4.16
N VAL A 128 5.58 18.87 3.68
CA VAL A 128 7.01 18.65 3.45
C VAL A 128 7.71 18.21 4.74
N ALA A 129 7.45 18.89 5.85
CA ALA A 129 8.05 18.53 7.14
C ALA A 129 7.63 17.12 7.59
N ASN A 130 6.38 16.72 7.38
CA ASN A 130 5.91 15.38 7.66
C ASN A 130 6.60 14.33 6.78
N ILE A 131 6.70 14.56 5.47
CA ILE A 131 7.41 13.65 4.54
C ILE A 131 8.86 13.46 4.98
N GLU A 132 9.59 14.54 5.23
CA GLU A 132 11.00 14.49 5.60
C GLU A 132 11.22 13.79 6.96
N LYS A 133 10.42 14.12 7.97
CA LYS A 133 10.51 13.48 9.29
C LYS A 133 10.39 11.96 9.18
N ASN A 134 9.40 11.49 8.45
CA ASN A 134 9.15 10.06 8.30
C ASN A 134 10.24 9.39 7.47
N HIS A 135 10.64 10.03 6.38
CA HIS A 135 11.70 9.51 5.51
C HIS A 135 13.00 9.30 6.29
N GLN A 136 13.43 10.32 7.04
CA GLN A 136 14.66 10.26 7.84
C GLN A 136 14.59 9.20 8.94
N LEU A 137 13.48 9.11 9.68
CA LEU A 137 13.34 8.14 10.75
C LEU A 137 13.31 6.71 10.21
N LEU A 138 12.49 6.43 9.20
CA LEU A 138 12.42 5.10 8.60
C LEU A 138 13.75 4.68 7.99
N THR A 139 14.47 5.60 7.32
CA THR A 139 15.83 5.35 6.80
C THR A 139 16.80 5.00 7.93
N SER A 140 16.80 5.78 9.01
CA SER A 140 17.73 5.56 10.14
C SER A 140 17.50 4.23 10.85
N VAL A 141 16.24 3.78 10.93
CA VAL A 141 15.87 2.53 11.63
C VAL A 141 16.06 1.31 10.73
N SER A 142 15.67 1.39 9.49
CA SER A 142 15.71 0.25 8.55
C SER A 142 17.05 0.08 7.85
N GLY A 143 17.79 1.18 7.67
CA GLY A 143 19.02 1.22 6.85
C GLY A 143 18.75 1.39 5.35
N VAL A 144 17.50 1.60 4.93
CA VAL A 144 17.12 1.81 3.53
C VAL A 144 16.20 3.03 3.40
N GLU A 145 16.40 3.82 2.33
CA GLU A 145 15.51 4.94 2.02
C GLU A 145 14.18 4.42 1.44
N PRO A 146 13.02 4.76 2.06
CA PRO A 146 11.73 4.47 1.45
C PRO A 146 11.59 5.19 0.11
N CYS A 147 11.21 4.48 -0.93
CA CYS A 147 10.96 5.07 -2.24
C CYS A 147 9.48 5.07 -2.64
N GLY A 148 8.61 4.60 -1.77
CA GLY A 148 7.16 4.56 -1.95
C GLY A 148 6.42 5.27 -0.85
N TRP A 149 5.24 5.80 -1.18
CA TRP A 149 4.34 6.50 -0.26
C TRP A 149 2.89 6.03 -0.43
N ILE A 150 2.20 5.87 0.68
CA ILE A 150 0.74 5.78 0.75
C ILE A 150 0.30 6.58 1.97
N SER A 151 -0.59 7.55 1.78
CA SER A 151 -1.14 8.35 2.89
C SER A 151 -2.10 7.52 3.76
N PRO A 152 -2.23 7.84 5.05
CA PRO A 152 -3.30 7.29 5.87
C PRO A 152 -4.65 7.44 5.16
N ARG A 153 -5.45 6.36 5.13
CA ARG A 153 -6.72 6.28 4.41
C ARG A 153 -6.60 6.42 2.88
N GLY A 154 -5.40 6.36 2.30
CA GLY A 154 -5.18 6.70 0.89
C GLY A 154 -5.53 8.17 0.57
N THR A 155 -5.45 9.06 1.56
CA THR A 155 -5.90 10.45 1.41
C THR A 155 -4.71 11.41 1.51
N GLY A 156 -4.07 11.62 0.38
CA GLY A 156 -3.09 12.69 0.20
C GLY A 156 -3.75 14.07 0.05
N SER A 157 -2.95 15.13 0.06
CA SER A 157 -3.38 16.44 -0.36
C SER A 157 -3.34 16.57 -1.89
N PRO A 158 -3.99 17.59 -2.49
CA PRO A 158 -3.89 17.82 -3.95
C PRO A 158 -2.46 18.08 -4.45
N ILE A 159 -1.51 18.35 -3.55
CA ILE A 159 -0.10 18.62 -3.89
C ILE A 159 0.83 17.48 -3.48
N SER A 160 0.35 16.47 -2.74
CA SER A 160 1.17 15.33 -2.30
C SER A 160 1.96 14.67 -3.44
N PRO A 161 1.36 14.34 -4.59
CA PRO A 161 2.13 13.70 -5.66
C PRO A 161 3.28 14.54 -6.17
N ARG A 162 3.08 15.87 -6.29
CA ARG A 162 4.15 16.81 -6.69
C ARG A 162 5.27 16.87 -5.66
N LEU A 163 4.96 16.93 -4.37
CA LEU A 163 5.96 16.97 -3.30
C LEU A 163 6.77 15.67 -3.25
N LEU A 164 6.09 14.55 -3.37
CA LEU A 164 6.72 13.22 -3.40
C LEU A 164 7.63 13.05 -4.63
N ALA A 165 7.16 13.43 -5.83
CA ALA A 165 7.93 13.39 -7.05
C ALA A 165 9.21 14.26 -6.94
N LYS A 166 9.08 15.51 -6.46
CA LYS A 166 10.23 16.41 -6.24
C LYS A 166 11.21 15.91 -5.18
N ARG A 167 10.71 15.16 -4.18
CA ARG A 167 11.54 14.51 -3.16
C ARG A 167 12.28 13.28 -3.71
N GLY A 168 11.86 12.75 -4.85
CA GLY A 168 12.46 11.59 -5.49
C GLY A 168 11.82 10.25 -5.11
N TYR A 169 10.56 10.28 -4.60
CA TYR A 169 9.79 9.06 -4.45
C TYR A 169 9.48 8.46 -5.81
N LEU A 170 9.58 7.14 -5.89
CA LEU A 170 9.38 6.37 -7.11
C LEU A 170 7.89 6.13 -7.41
N HIS A 171 7.11 5.91 -6.35
CA HIS A 171 5.68 5.63 -6.47
C HIS A 171 4.87 6.15 -5.29
N HIS A 172 3.56 6.32 -5.52
CA HIS A 172 2.57 6.48 -4.46
C HIS A 172 1.32 5.65 -4.74
N GLY A 173 0.50 5.42 -3.71
CA GLY A 173 -0.72 4.62 -3.79
C GLY A 173 -1.99 5.40 -3.42
N ASP A 174 -1.95 6.73 -3.41
CA ASP A 174 -3.13 7.56 -3.09
C ASP A 174 -4.03 7.73 -4.31
N CYS A 175 -4.44 6.63 -4.93
CA CYS A 175 -5.28 6.57 -6.11
C CYS A 175 -6.10 5.27 -6.14
N ASN A 176 -7.33 5.36 -6.67
CA ASN A 176 -8.28 4.26 -6.82
C ASN A 176 -9.08 4.39 -8.12
N ASP A 177 -8.50 5.05 -9.13
CA ASP A 177 -9.19 5.52 -10.32
C ASP A 177 -8.79 4.77 -11.60
N ASP A 178 -7.99 3.70 -11.45
CA ASP A 178 -7.58 2.84 -12.57
C ASP A 178 -7.29 1.41 -12.07
N ASP A 179 -7.33 0.44 -12.97
CA ASP A 179 -6.92 -0.95 -12.75
C ASP A 179 -5.48 -1.23 -13.23
N ARG A 180 -4.78 -0.18 -13.64
CA ARG A 180 -3.39 -0.18 -14.10
C ARG A 180 -2.61 0.95 -13.43
N PRO A 181 -1.31 0.80 -13.20
CA PRO A 181 -0.49 1.94 -12.80
C PRO A 181 -0.42 2.95 -13.95
N TYR A 182 -0.20 4.21 -13.58
CA TYR A 182 0.05 5.31 -14.51
C TYR A 182 1.12 6.24 -13.95
N ILE A 183 1.65 7.14 -14.77
CA ILE A 183 2.69 8.07 -14.36
C ILE A 183 2.11 9.47 -14.31
N GLN A 184 2.42 10.21 -13.26
CA GLN A 184 2.28 11.66 -13.20
C GLN A 184 3.68 12.29 -13.28
N GLU A 185 3.82 13.34 -14.08
CA GLU A 185 5.08 14.06 -14.23
C GLU A 185 4.89 15.53 -13.84
N PHE A 186 5.71 15.98 -12.90
CA PHE A 186 5.74 17.33 -12.35
C PHE A 186 7.08 17.98 -12.63
N ASP A 187 7.16 18.94 -13.54
CA ASP A 187 8.41 19.66 -13.87
C ASP A 187 9.60 18.71 -14.19
N GLY A 188 9.33 17.61 -14.93
CA GLY A 188 10.35 16.60 -15.27
C GLY A 188 10.64 15.57 -14.17
N HIS A 189 9.88 15.57 -13.08
CA HIS A 189 9.95 14.57 -12.01
C HIS A 189 8.79 13.58 -12.12
N PRO A 190 9.02 12.38 -12.68
CA PRO A 190 7.96 11.36 -12.76
C PRO A 190 7.77 10.65 -11.44
N ILE A 191 6.51 10.29 -11.16
CA ILE A 191 6.12 9.40 -10.07
C ILE A 191 5.07 8.41 -10.57
N VAL A 192 5.18 7.13 -10.21
CA VAL A 192 4.23 6.10 -10.60
C VAL A 192 3.07 6.04 -9.59
N CYS A 193 1.86 6.26 -10.09
CA CYS A 193 0.63 6.04 -9.33
C CYS A 193 0.27 4.57 -9.43
N ILE A 194 0.26 3.87 -8.30
CA ILE A 194 -0.10 2.44 -8.22
C ILE A 194 -1.41 2.34 -7.44
N PRO A 195 -2.56 2.09 -8.10
CA PRO A 195 -3.86 2.06 -7.45
C PRO A 195 -3.96 1.01 -6.33
N LEU A 196 -4.87 1.27 -5.38
CA LEU A 196 -5.28 0.32 -4.37
C LEU A 196 -6.55 -0.41 -4.83
N THR A 197 -6.61 -1.72 -4.66
CA THR A 197 -7.84 -2.50 -4.91
C THR A 197 -8.63 -2.65 -3.62
N MET A 198 -9.71 -1.87 -3.47
CA MET A 198 -10.50 -1.87 -2.23
C MET A 198 -11.33 -3.14 -2.03
N ASP A 199 -11.61 -3.88 -3.11
CA ASP A 199 -12.39 -5.12 -3.07
C ASP A 199 -11.62 -6.30 -2.45
N VAL A 200 -10.28 -6.21 -2.43
CA VAL A 200 -9.38 -7.22 -1.84
C VAL A 200 -8.51 -6.58 -0.74
N ASN A 201 -9.19 -5.87 0.15
CA ASN A 201 -8.58 -5.18 1.28
C ASN A 201 -9.40 -5.49 2.55
N ASP A 202 -8.76 -6.03 3.57
CA ASP A 202 -9.42 -6.53 4.78
C ASP A 202 -10.11 -5.43 5.61
N LEU A 203 -9.63 -4.18 5.54
CA LEU A 203 -10.24 -3.08 6.29
C LEU A 203 -11.63 -2.72 5.77
N PRO A 204 -11.86 -2.39 4.48
CA PRO A 204 -13.21 -2.19 3.99
C PRO A 204 -14.05 -3.46 4.03
N THR A 205 -13.53 -4.58 3.57
CA THR A 205 -14.34 -5.81 3.43
C THR A 205 -14.80 -6.38 4.78
N THR A 206 -13.92 -6.41 5.78
CA THR A 206 -14.23 -7.03 7.08
C THR A 206 -14.66 -6.01 8.13
N VAL A 207 -13.94 -4.89 8.28
CA VAL A 207 -14.21 -3.96 9.38
C VAL A 207 -15.36 -3.00 9.04
N ARG A 208 -15.42 -2.49 7.80
CA ARG A 208 -16.46 -1.52 7.41
C ARG A 208 -17.75 -2.20 6.96
N TYR A 209 -17.65 -3.23 6.12
CA TYR A 209 -18.81 -3.92 5.56
C TYR A 209 -19.29 -5.08 6.43
N GLY A 210 -18.49 -5.51 7.43
CA GLY A 210 -18.87 -6.56 8.38
C GLY A 210 -18.86 -7.97 7.81
N ASN A 211 -18.18 -8.20 6.68
CA ASN A 211 -18.09 -9.52 6.08
C ASN A 211 -17.18 -10.45 6.90
N ALA A 212 -17.44 -11.75 6.83
CA ALA A 212 -16.53 -12.74 7.38
C ALA A 212 -15.17 -12.71 6.62
N PRO A 213 -14.03 -12.97 7.27
CA PRO A 213 -12.72 -12.95 6.61
C PRO A 213 -12.63 -13.77 5.32
N ARG A 214 -13.32 -14.91 5.25
CA ARG A 214 -13.39 -15.77 4.04
C ARG A 214 -13.89 -15.03 2.80
N HIS A 215 -14.75 -14.03 2.95
CA HIS A 215 -15.28 -13.26 1.84
C HIS A 215 -14.17 -12.56 1.04
N MET A 216 -13.08 -12.13 1.68
CA MET A 216 -11.94 -11.55 0.95
C MET A 216 -11.26 -12.57 0.03
N LEU A 217 -11.22 -13.85 0.40
CA LEU A 217 -10.71 -14.92 -0.47
C LEU A 217 -11.61 -15.13 -1.69
N GLU A 218 -12.92 -15.14 -1.47
CA GLU A 218 -13.93 -15.25 -2.54
C GLU A 218 -13.83 -14.05 -3.49
N SER A 219 -13.77 -12.83 -2.94
CA SER A 219 -13.57 -11.60 -3.74
C SER A 219 -12.28 -11.62 -4.55
N PHE A 220 -11.18 -12.11 -3.96
CA PHE A 220 -9.91 -12.27 -4.69
C PHE A 220 -10.05 -13.21 -5.88
N GLU A 221 -10.67 -14.37 -5.70
CA GLU A 221 -10.82 -15.37 -6.76
C GLU A 221 -11.73 -14.87 -7.90
N ASP A 222 -12.86 -14.27 -7.54
CA ASP A 222 -13.80 -13.71 -8.51
C ASP A 222 -13.16 -12.58 -9.30
N THR A 223 -12.45 -11.66 -8.63
CA THR A 223 -11.78 -10.53 -9.28
C THR A 223 -10.66 -11.01 -10.21
N LEU A 224 -9.78 -11.90 -9.74
CA LEU A 224 -8.68 -12.42 -10.55
C LEU A 224 -9.20 -13.19 -11.76
N SER A 225 -10.24 -14.01 -11.59
CA SER A 225 -10.87 -14.74 -12.70
C SER A 225 -11.48 -13.79 -13.73
N ALA A 226 -12.18 -12.75 -13.27
CA ALA A 226 -12.76 -11.73 -14.15
C ALA A 226 -11.67 -10.98 -14.94
N MET A 227 -10.58 -10.57 -14.28
CA MET A 227 -9.44 -9.90 -14.95
C MET A 227 -8.80 -10.79 -16.03
N ILE A 228 -8.69 -12.09 -15.80
CA ILE A 228 -8.06 -13.01 -16.74
C ILE A 228 -9.01 -13.40 -17.88
N GLU A 229 -10.28 -13.65 -17.58
CA GLU A 229 -11.20 -14.25 -18.54
C GLU A 229 -11.99 -13.21 -19.36
N ARG A 230 -12.19 -12.02 -18.82
CA ARG A 230 -13.09 -11.02 -19.38
C ARG A 230 -12.40 -9.78 -19.92
N GLU A 231 -11.21 -9.47 -19.42
CA GLU A 231 -10.45 -8.29 -19.85
C GLU A 231 -9.40 -8.68 -20.90
N ASN A 232 -9.16 -7.77 -21.85
CA ASN A 232 -8.23 -7.99 -22.96
C ASN A 232 -6.90 -7.22 -22.80
N CYS A 233 -6.72 -6.51 -21.69
CA CYS A 233 -5.54 -5.73 -21.37
C CYS A 233 -4.84 -6.26 -20.11
N PRO A 234 -3.55 -5.98 -19.92
CA PRO A 234 -2.86 -6.29 -18.69
C PRO A 234 -3.37 -5.41 -17.54
N LEU A 235 -3.71 -6.04 -16.43
CA LEU A 235 -4.24 -5.38 -15.23
C LEU A 235 -3.36 -5.63 -14.02
N MET A 236 -3.64 -4.95 -12.91
CA MET A 236 -3.02 -5.23 -11.61
C MET A 236 -4.07 -5.49 -10.55
N LEU A 237 -3.70 -6.29 -9.57
CA LEU A 237 -4.51 -6.61 -8.39
C LEU A 237 -3.68 -6.39 -7.13
N ASP A 238 -4.18 -5.53 -6.26
CA ASP A 238 -3.54 -5.17 -4.99
C ASP A 238 -4.26 -5.87 -3.84
N VAL A 239 -3.54 -6.72 -3.09
CA VAL A 239 -4.07 -7.50 -1.97
C VAL A 239 -3.53 -6.93 -0.67
N THR A 240 -4.38 -6.30 0.14
CA THR A 240 -3.97 -5.61 1.36
C THR A 240 -4.49 -6.29 2.63
N ALA A 241 -3.58 -6.54 3.58
CA ALA A 241 -3.87 -7.04 4.93
C ALA A 241 -3.31 -6.09 6.00
N HIS A 242 -4.19 -5.62 6.91
CA HIS A 242 -3.79 -4.79 8.05
C HIS A 242 -3.32 -5.65 9.21
N THR A 243 -2.20 -5.28 9.82
CA THR A 243 -1.57 -6.05 10.92
C THR A 243 -2.47 -6.20 12.13
N HIS A 244 -3.34 -5.24 12.40
CA HIS A 244 -4.29 -5.27 13.52
C HIS A 244 -5.64 -5.91 13.17
N VAL A 245 -5.92 -6.17 11.87
CA VAL A 245 -7.12 -6.85 11.38
C VAL A 245 -6.78 -8.29 10.98
N PHE A 246 -6.21 -8.49 9.79
CA PHE A 246 -5.82 -9.82 9.30
C PHE A 246 -4.50 -10.35 9.88
N GLY A 247 -3.75 -9.57 10.64
CA GLY A 247 -2.70 -10.11 11.50
C GLY A 247 -3.22 -11.04 12.60
N ARG A 248 -4.54 -11.05 12.87
CA ARG A 248 -5.20 -11.98 13.80
C ARG A 248 -5.41 -13.35 13.16
N PRO A 249 -5.41 -14.45 13.93
CA PRO A 249 -5.59 -15.81 13.37
C PRO A 249 -6.85 -15.97 12.50
N SER A 250 -7.94 -15.25 12.85
CA SER A 250 -9.21 -15.29 12.11
C SER A 250 -9.12 -14.78 10.66
N GLY A 251 -8.19 -13.89 10.36
CA GLY A 251 -7.97 -13.32 9.02
C GLY A 251 -6.65 -13.73 8.38
N ALA A 252 -5.61 -13.97 9.18
CA ALA A 252 -4.27 -14.23 8.68
C ALA A 252 -4.19 -15.46 7.76
N TRP A 253 -5.00 -16.48 8.02
CA TRP A 253 -5.08 -17.67 7.16
C TRP A 253 -5.61 -17.34 5.76
N VAL A 254 -6.48 -16.34 5.63
CA VAL A 254 -7.00 -15.89 4.33
C VAL A 254 -5.88 -15.29 3.49
N PHE A 255 -5.07 -14.43 4.09
CA PHE A 255 -3.92 -13.83 3.41
C PHE A 255 -2.89 -14.89 2.98
N ASP A 256 -2.60 -15.88 3.85
CA ASP A 256 -1.73 -17.03 3.52
C ASP A 256 -2.32 -17.89 2.40
N GLU A 257 -3.64 -18.14 2.41
CA GLU A 257 -4.31 -18.95 1.38
C GLU A 257 -4.31 -18.24 0.01
N ILE A 258 -4.54 -16.92 -0.02
CA ILE A 258 -4.43 -16.14 -1.27
C ILE A 258 -3.02 -16.28 -1.84
N MET A 259 -1.98 -16.10 -1.02
CA MET A 259 -0.59 -16.29 -1.44
C MET A 259 -0.33 -17.72 -1.96
N ALA A 260 -0.88 -18.74 -1.29
CA ALA A 260 -0.75 -20.12 -1.70
C ALA A 260 -1.36 -20.38 -3.09
N ARG A 261 -2.51 -19.79 -3.38
CA ARG A 261 -3.18 -19.91 -4.69
C ARG A 261 -2.40 -19.20 -5.78
N VAL A 262 -1.89 -18.02 -5.49
CA VAL A 262 -1.05 -17.26 -6.42
C VAL A 262 0.23 -18.01 -6.78
N GLN A 263 0.86 -18.69 -5.83
CA GLN A 263 2.06 -19.51 -6.11
C GLN A 263 1.83 -20.65 -7.10
N GLN A 264 0.61 -21.13 -7.23
CA GLN A 264 0.26 -22.22 -8.16
C GLN A 264 -0.01 -21.72 -9.59
N ARG A 265 0.01 -20.39 -9.81
CA ARG A 265 -0.28 -19.77 -11.10
C ARG A 265 1.00 -19.46 -11.87
N THR A 266 0.89 -19.57 -13.18
CA THR A 266 1.98 -19.27 -14.12
C THR A 266 1.64 -18.08 -15.02
N ASP A 267 0.44 -17.51 -14.88
CA ASP A 267 -0.10 -16.43 -15.70
C ASP A 267 -0.16 -15.10 -14.96
N VAL A 268 0.38 -15.03 -13.74
CA VAL A 268 0.48 -13.81 -12.94
C VAL A 268 1.92 -13.46 -12.59
N TRP A 269 2.20 -12.18 -12.51
CA TRP A 269 3.47 -11.67 -12.02
C TRP A 269 3.30 -11.11 -10.60
N VAL A 270 4.01 -11.67 -9.64
CA VAL A 270 4.01 -11.16 -8.25
C VAL A 270 5.18 -10.21 -8.08
N ALA A 271 4.90 -9.00 -7.62
CA ALA A 271 5.90 -7.95 -7.45
C ALA A 271 5.61 -7.11 -6.20
N THR A 272 6.64 -6.45 -5.68
CA THR A 272 6.47 -5.31 -4.77
C THR A 272 6.06 -4.06 -5.56
N ARG A 273 5.55 -3.03 -4.85
CA ARG A 273 5.23 -1.74 -5.49
C ARG A 273 6.46 -1.10 -6.14
N GLN A 274 7.60 -1.20 -5.48
CA GLN A 274 8.88 -0.70 -6.00
C GLN A 274 9.31 -1.42 -7.28
N GLU A 275 9.19 -2.74 -7.34
CA GLU A 275 9.50 -3.53 -8.53
C GLU A 275 8.57 -3.17 -9.68
N MET A 276 7.27 -3.06 -9.42
CA MET A 276 6.28 -2.63 -10.40
C MET A 276 6.58 -1.23 -10.93
N ALA A 277 6.84 -0.27 -10.05
CA ALA A 277 7.14 1.11 -10.45
C ALA A 277 8.38 1.19 -11.33
N ARG A 278 9.46 0.48 -10.98
CA ARG A 278 10.68 0.42 -11.78
C ARG A 278 10.41 -0.18 -13.15
N TYR A 279 9.67 -1.28 -13.20
CA TYR A 279 9.29 -1.93 -14.44
C TYR A 279 8.49 -0.98 -15.35
N VAL A 280 7.46 -0.33 -14.82
CA VAL A 280 6.64 0.62 -15.60
C VAL A 280 7.49 1.76 -16.17
N LEU A 281 8.32 2.40 -15.35
CA LEU A 281 9.19 3.49 -15.80
C LEU A 281 10.21 3.05 -16.87
N GLU A 282 10.74 1.84 -16.76
CA GLU A 282 11.65 1.27 -17.75
C GLU A 282 10.92 0.97 -19.05
N GLN A 283 9.78 0.30 -19.00
CA GLN A 283 9.04 -0.12 -20.19
C GLN A 283 8.48 1.08 -20.97
N VAL A 284 8.00 2.11 -20.29
CA VAL A 284 7.54 3.35 -20.95
C VAL A 284 8.66 4.05 -21.72
N LYS A 285 9.91 4.00 -21.24
CA LYS A 285 11.06 4.52 -21.96
C LYS A 285 11.43 3.68 -23.19
N LEU A 286 11.34 2.36 -23.07
CA LEU A 286 11.68 1.42 -24.14
C LEU A 286 10.58 1.35 -25.21
N HIS A 287 9.34 1.56 -24.82
CA HIS A 287 8.14 1.38 -25.62
C HIS A 287 7.22 2.60 -25.52
N PRO A 288 7.58 3.75 -26.11
CA PRO A 288 6.76 4.95 -26.04
C PRO A 288 5.39 4.77 -26.73
N GLU A 289 5.24 3.75 -27.58
CA GLU A 289 3.96 3.37 -28.19
C GLU A 289 2.99 2.68 -27.22
N TRP A 290 3.45 2.27 -26.02
CA TRP A 290 2.62 1.62 -25.01
C TRP A 290 1.87 2.58 -24.09
N VAL A 291 1.97 3.87 -24.37
CA VAL A 291 1.33 4.90 -23.55
C VAL A 291 0.50 5.86 -24.39
N GLN A 292 -0.41 6.52 -23.69
CA GLN A 292 -1.12 7.71 -24.15
C GLN A 292 -0.98 8.82 -23.11
N SER A 293 -0.86 10.04 -23.55
CA SER A 293 -0.71 11.20 -22.69
C SER A 293 -2.01 11.98 -22.63
N ASP A 294 -2.51 12.19 -21.40
CA ASP A 294 -3.57 13.14 -21.13
C ASP A 294 -2.93 14.44 -20.66
N ALA A 295 -2.97 15.49 -21.48
CA ALA A 295 -2.61 16.84 -21.05
C ALA A 295 -3.77 17.41 -20.21
N ASN A 296 -3.53 17.64 -18.93
CA ASN A 296 -4.46 18.32 -18.02
C ASN A 296 -4.09 19.78 -17.85
#